data_31de5f8808747134b04e7b5f126fee40
#
_entry.id   31de5f8808747134b04e7b5f126fee40
#
_cell.length_a   1.000
_cell.length_b   1.000
_cell.length_c   1.000
_cell.angle_alpha   90.00
_cell.angle_beta   90.00
_cell.angle_gamma   90.00
#
_symmetry.space_group_name_H-M   'P 1'
#
loop_
_entity.id
_entity.type
_entity.pdbx_description
1 polymer ?
#
loop_
_entity_poly.entity_id
_entity_poly.type
_entity_poly.pdbx_seq_one_letter_code
_entity_poly.pdbx_strand_id
1 'polypeptide(L)'
;MDFTNPGSRWGQIYILDSLLRFVPEQHADAEMLAERVIMQLQHANSAVVLTTIKVLLYLMNYMENRKLIDHICKKMGPPLGNTVTFSKVTKTDSYGPFPVVTLLSSGPEVQYVALRNILLIIQRRPAVLKNDVKVFFCKYNDPVYVKLAKLEIMYRLAREENAKEVLAELEE
;
A
#
# COMPACT_ATOMS: atom_id res chain seq x y z
N MET A 1 -24.93 4.84 9.38
CA MET A 1 -24.84 4.13 8.09
C MET A 1 -24.24 2.78 8.36
N ASP A 2 -25.00 1.74 8.08
CA ASP A 2 -24.57 0.37 8.35
C ASP A 2 -23.69 -0.12 7.20
N PHE A 3 -22.39 -0.23 7.46
CA PHE A 3 -21.36 -0.59 6.47
C PHE A 3 -21.22 -2.11 6.25
N THR A 4 -22.09 -2.92 6.87
CA THR A 4 -22.02 -4.38 6.80
C THR A 4 -22.83 -4.99 5.65
N ASN A 5 -23.70 -4.22 4.98
CA ASN A 5 -24.58 -4.70 3.92
C ASN A 5 -23.82 -4.85 2.59
N PRO A 6 -23.90 -6.01 1.89
CA PRO A 6 -23.24 -6.23 0.58
C PRO A 6 -23.61 -5.20 -0.50
N GLY A 7 -24.79 -4.60 -0.45
CA GLY A 7 -25.17 -3.48 -1.32
C GLY A 7 -24.42 -2.17 -1.03
N SER A 8 -23.82 -2.02 0.16
CA SER A 8 -23.07 -0.84 0.56
C SER A 8 -21.62 -0.83 0.05
N ARG A 9 -21.07 -1.97 -0.42
CA ARG A 9 -19.65 -2.06 -0.87
C ARG A 9 -19.37 -1.18 -2.08
N TRP A 10 -20.28 -1.19 -3.06
CA TRP A 10 -20.18 -0.28 -4.21
C TRP A 10 -20.35 1.16 -3.78
N GLY A 11 -21.28 1.45 -2.86
CA GLY A 11 -21.46 2.77 -2.29
C GLY A 11 -20.19 3.30 -1.61
N GLN A 12 -19.47 2.46 -0.86
CA GLN A 12 -18.21 2.83 -0.23
C GLN A 12 -17.13 3.20 -1.25
N ILE A 13 -16.97 2.41 -2.32
CA ILE A 13 -16.02 2.69 -3.39
C ILE A 13 -16.36 4.01 -4.07
N TYR A 14 -17.65 4.27 -4.38
CA TYR A 14 -18.08 5.52 -4.99
C TYR A 14 -17.86 6.72 -4.08
N ILE A 15 -18.11 6.60 -2.78
CA ILE A 15 -17.84 7.66 -1.79
C ILE A 15 -16.32 7.95 -1.73
N LEU A 16 -15.49 6.92 -1.63
CA LEU A 16 -14.04 7.06 -1.61
C LEU A 16 -13.54 7.68 -2.92
N ASP A 17 -14.04 7.23 -4.08
CA ASP A 17 -13.65 7.78 -5.37
C ASP A 17 -14.07 9.24 -5.54
N SER A 18 -15.21 9.63 -4.97
CA SER A 18 -15.64 11.04 -4.96
C SER A 18 -14.71 11.95 -4.15
N LEU A 19 -14.06 11.43 -3.11
CA LEU A 19 -13.05 12.18 -2.34
C LEU A 19 -11.81 12.54 -3.17
N LEU A 20 -11.53 11.81 -4.26
CA LEU A 20 -10.44 12.17 -5.18
C LEU A 20 -10.73 13.46 -5.99
N ARG A 21 -11.98 13.87 -6.04
CA ARG A 21 -12.44 15.11 -6.69
C ARG A 21 -12.60 16.27 -5.72
N PHE A 22 -12.59 15.98 -4.43
CA PHE A 22 -12.69 16.99 -3.39
C PHE A 22 -11.33 17.64 -3.16
N VAL A 23 -11.27 18.96 -3.27
CA VAL A 23 -10.08 19.75 -2.98
C VAL A 23 -10.23 20.34 -1.59
N PRO A 24 -9.45 19.92 -0.59
CA PRO A 24 -9.48 20.53 0.74
C PRO A 24 -9.06 21.99 0.68
N GLU A 25 -9.82 22.88 1.30
CA GLU A 25 -9.48 24.30 1.39
C GLU A 25 -8.43 24.55 2.48
N GLN A 26 -8.46 23.74 3.55
CA GLN A 26 -7.54 23.84 4.67
C GLN A 26 -6.80 22.52 4.88
N HIS A 27 -5.56 22.60 5.36
CA HIS A 27 -4.74 21.43 5.68
C HIS A 27 -5.41 20.55 6.75
N ALA A 28 -6.09 21.16 7.72
CA ALA A 28 -6.82 20.47 8.78
C ALA A 28 -7.96 19.59 8.23
N ASP A 29 -8.64 19.99 7.16
CA ASP A 29 -9.70 19.21 6.53
C ASP A 29 -9.13 17.95 5.88
N ALA A 30 -7.99 18.08 5.21
CA ALA A 30 -7.28 16.92 4.62
C ALA A 30 -6.83 15.93 5.69
N GLU A 31 -6.31 16.42 6.81
CA GLU A 31 -5.85 15.60 7.95
C GLU A 31 -7.02 14.85 8.60
N MET A 32 -8.12 15.55 8.88
CA MET A 32 -9.32 14.95 9.45
C MET A 32 -9.93 13.88 8.53
N LEU A 33 -9.97 14.13 7.22
CA LEU A 33 -10.45 13.16 6.24
C LEU A 33 -9.52 11.94 6.18
N ALA A 34 -8.21 12.16 6.18
CA ALA A 34 -7.24 11.07 6.15
C ALA A 34 -7.34 10.18 7.38
N GLU A 35 -7.53 10.73 8.58
CA GLU A 35 -7.72 9.96 9.81
C GLU A 35 -8.99 9.08 9.78
N ARG A 36 -10.05 9.55 9.14
CA ARG A 36 -11.28 8.77 8.98
C ARG A 36 -11.13 7.67 7.93
N VAL A 37 -10.48 8.00 6.82
CA VAL A 37 -10.33 7.10 5.67
C VAL A 37 -9.32 5.98 5.96
N ILE A 38 -8.30 6.23 6.78
CA ILE A 38 -7.24 5.26 7.10
C ILE A 38 -7.78 3.95 7.69
N MET A 39 -8.91 3.99 8.37
CA MET A 39 -9.55 2.79 8.92
C MET A 39 -10.01 1.80 7.84
N GLN A 40 -10.28 2.28 6.63
CA GLN A 40 -10.68 1.44 5.50
C GLN A 40 -9.53 0.61 4.90
N LEU A 41 -8.29 0.87 5.31
CA LEU A 41 -7.14 0.02 4.93
C LEU A 41 -7.27 -1.42 5.46
N GLN A 42 -8.07 -1.65 6.50
CA GLN A 42 -8.33 -2.98 7.07
C GLN A 42 -9.60 -3.64 6.51
N HIS A 43 -10.20 -3.07 5.48
CA HIS A 43 -11.43 -3.59 4.91
C HIS A 43 -11.19 -4.92 4.19
N ALA A 44 -12.14 -5.88 4.31
CA ALA A 44 -12.03 -7.21 3.69
C ALA A 44 -12.03 -7.18 2.15
N ASN A 45 -12.59 -6.12 1.54
CA ASN A 45 -12.66 -5.99 0.09
C ASN A 45 -11.43 -5.23 -0.44
N SER A 46 -10.64 -5.89 -1.30
CA SER A 46 -9.44 -5.34 -1.92
C SER A 46 -9.68 -4.05 -2.72
N ALA A 47 -10.83 -3.90 -3.38
CA ALA A 47 -11.15 -2.70 -4.13
C ALA A 47 -11.35 -1.49 -3.21
N VAL A 48 -11.95 -1.67 -2.03
CA VAL A 48 -12.06 -0.62 -1.00
C VAL A 48 -10.68 -0.24 -0.51
N VAL A 49 -9.83 -1.21 -0.19
CA VAL A 49 -8.44 -0.97 0.27
C VAL A 49 -7.65 -0.19 -0.77
N LEU A 50 -7.68 -0.62 -2.03
CA LEU A 50 -6.96 0.04 -3.12
C LEU A 50 -7.45 1.48 -3.36
N THR A 51 -8.76 1.71 -3.31
CA THR A 51 -9.33 3.06 -3.44
C THR A 51 -8.94 3.92 -2.25
N THR A 52 -8.93 3.35 -1.04
CA THR A 52 -8.45 4.01 0.18
C THR A 52 -7.00 4.48 0.04
N ILE A 53 -6.12 3.62 -0.46
CA ILE A 53 -4.71 3.97 -0.71
C ILE A 53 -4.62 5.16 -1.67
N LYS A 54 -5.39 5.16 -2.76
CA LYS A 54 -5.41 6.29 -3.72
C LYS A 54 -5.85 7.59 -3.05
N VAL A 55 -6.93 7.54 -2.26
CA VAL A 55 -7.43 8.71 -1.53
C VAL A 55 -6.41 9.24 -0.53
N LEU A 56 -5.77 8.37 0.24
CA LEU A 56 -4.73 8.77 1.19
C LEU A 56 -3.53 9.41 0.48
N LEU A 57 -3.06 8.82 -0.64
CA LEU A 57 -2.00 9.42 -1.45
C LEU A 57 -2.38 10.80 -2.00
N TYR A 58 -3.65 10.98 -2.36
CA TYR A 58 -4.17 12.26 -2.82
C TYR A 58 -4.20 13.29 -1.68
N LEU A 59 -4.80 12.95 -0.54
CA LEU A 59 -4.93 13.83 0.62
C LEU A 59 -3.57 14.25 1.19
N MET A 60 -2.56 13.37 1.16
CA MET A 60 -1.19 13.69 1.63
C MET A 60 -0.55 14.86 0.86
N ASN A 61 -1.04 15.25 -0.33
CA ASN A 61 -0.54 16.44 -1.02
C ASN A 61 -1.00 17.74 -0.35
N TYR A 62 -2.10 17.69 0.40
CA TYR A 62 -2.73 18.83 1.07
C TYR A 62 -2.44 18.88 2.58
N MET A 63 -1.67 17.92 3.12
CA MET A 63 -1.36 17.81 4.53
C MET A 63 0.01 18.41 4.85
N GLU A 64 0.11 19.07 5.99
CA GLU A 64 1.38 19.59 6.52
C GLU A 64 1.94 18.78 7.70
N ASN A 65 1.08 18.06 8.42
CA ASN A 65 1.46 17.28 9.59
C ASN A 65 2.31 16.05 9.20
N ARG A 66 3.63 16.22 9.25
CA ARG A 66 4.59 15.16 8.90
C ARG A 66 4.43 13.90 9.73
N LYS A 67 4.06 14.03 11.02
CA LYS A 67 3.86 12.85 11.91
C LYS A 67 2.67 12.01 11.44
N LEU A 68 1.57 12.67 11.04
CA LEU A 68 0.40 11.99 10.51
C LEU A 68 0.71 11.35 9.15
N ILE A 69 1.43 12.04 8.28
CA ILE A 69 1.88 11.51 6.99
C ILE A 69 2.74 10.25 7.20
N ASP A 70 3.72 10.29 8.10
CA ASP A 70 4.57 9.13 8.41
C ASP A 70 3.76 7.98 9.00
N HIS A 71 2.76 8.28 9.84
CA HIS A 71 1.85 7.27 10.38
C HIS A 71 1.02 6.61 9.27
N ILE A 72 0.46 7.39 8.34
CA ILE A 72 -0.27 6.88 7.18
C ILE A 72 0.65 6.00 6.31
N CYS A 73 1.86 6.48 6.02
CA CYS A 73 2.84 5.73 5.24
C CYS A 73 3.18 4.39 5.89
N LYS A 74 3.40 4.38 7.20
CA LYS A 74 3.64 3.13 7.96
C LYS A 74 2.45 2.18 7.93
N LYS A 75 1.23 2.68 7.88
CA LYS A 75 0.02 1.85 7.76
C LYS A 75 -0.25 1.36 6.34
N MET A 76 0.18 2.08 5.32
CA MET A 76 0.05 1.67 3.93
C MET A 76 1.15 0.71 3.49
N GLY A 77 2.37 0.92 3.96
CA GLY A 77 3.51 0.06 3.67
C GLY A 77 3.45 -1.23 4.49
N PRO A 78 4.15 -2.27 4.06
CA PRO A 78 4.38 -3.42 4.91
C PRO A 78 5.27 -3.00 6.09
N PRO A 79 5.09 -3.56 7.29
CA PRO A 79 6.10 -3.48 8.31
C PRO A 79 7.19 -4.47 7.95
N LEU A 80 8.26 -3.97 7.55
CA LEU A 80 9.33 -4.67 6.88
C LEU A 80 10.56 -4.69 7.76
N GLY A 81 10.49 -5.51 8.70
CA GLY A 81 11.62 -5.99 9.43
C GLY A 81 11.37 -7.44 9.77
N ASN A 82 11.98 -8.34 9.06
CA ASN A 82 11.97 -9.79 9.25
C ASN A 82 10.88 -10.59 8.52
N THR A 83 11.23 -10.96 7.31
CA THR A 83 10.60 -12.02 6.51
C THR A 83 10.62 -13.41 7.20
N VAL A 84 11.12 -13.53 8.42
CA VAL A 84 11.32 -14.81 9.10
C VAL A 84 10.25 -15.14 10.14
N THR A 85 9.35 -14.23 10.48
CA THR A 85 8.36 -14.49 11.53
C THR A 85 6.93 -14.14 11.15
N PHE A 86 6.46 -14.64 10.00
CA PHE A 86 5.01 -14.68 9.75
C PHE A 86 4.27 -15.62 10.74
N SER A 87 4.99 -16.38 11.54
CA SER A 87 4.45 -17.31 12.54
C SER A 87 4.51 -16.81 13.99
N LYS A 88 5.08 -15.61 14.26
CA LYS A 88 5.16 -15.05 15.62
C LYS A 88 4.87 -13.55 15.66
N VAL A 89 3.73 -13.13 15.14
CA VAL A 89 3.15 -11.87 15.59
C VAL A 89 2.47 -12.17 16.92
N THR A 90 3.23 -11.96 17.98
CA THR A 90 2.75 -11.98 19.33
C THR A 90 1.65 -10.95 19.54
N LYS A 91 0.64 -11.36 20.22
CA LYS A 91 -0.64 -10.82 20.68
C LYS A 91 -0.65 -9.41 21.30
N THR A 92 0.10 -8.42 20.88
CA THR A 92 0.14 -7.14 21.58
C THR A 92 -0.18 -5.89 20.75
N ASP A 93 -0.26 -5.98 19.43
CA ASP A 93 -0.76 -4.84 18.64
C ASP A 93 -1.97 -5.26 17.83
N SER A 94 -3.11 -4.62 18.12
CA SER A 94 -4.43 -4.88 17.54
C SER A 94 -4.56 -4.57 16.03
N TYR A 95 -3.45 -4.55 15.30
CA TYR A 95 -3.42 -4.28 13.87
C TYR A 95 -3.01 -5.57 13.16
N GLY A 96 -3.99 -6.16 12.46
CA GLY A 96 -3.78 -7.32 11.59
C GLY A 96 -2.76 -7.09 10.47
N PRO A 97 -2.47 -8.11 9.64
CA PRO A 97 -1.47 -8.03 8.58
C PRO A 97 -1.79 -6.86 7.64
N PHE A 98 -0.76 -6.17 7.21
CA PHE A 98 -0.88 -4.95 6.40
C PHE A 98 -1.60 -5.20 5.08
N PRO A 99 -2.54 -4.34 4.70
CA PRO A 99 -3.45 -4.60 3.60
C PRO A 99 -2.76 -4.69 2.24
N VAL A 100 -1.66 -3.97 2.03
CA VAL A 100 -0.96 -3.98 0.73
C VAL A 100 -0.20 -5.28 0.52
N VAL A 101 0.42 -5.85 1.56
CA VAL A 101 1.12 -7.13 1.46
C VAL A 101 0.15 -8.29 1.32
N THR A 102 -0.99 -8.25 2.00
CA THR A 102 -2.06 -9.23 1.81
C THR A 102 -2.59 -9.22 0.38
N LEU A 103 -2.63 -8.06 -0.26
CA LEU A 103 -3.01 -7.92 -1.67
C LEU A 103 -1.99 -8.56 -2.63
N LEU A 104 -0.68 -8.57 -2.27
CA LEU A 104 0.36 -9.25 -3.04
C LEU A 104 0.26 -10.78 -2.97
N SER A 105 -0.45 -11.30 -1.98
CA SER A 105 -0.72 -12.74 -1.83
C SER A 105 -2.04 -13.17 -2.49
N SER A 106 -2.77 -12.24 -3.08
CA SER A 106 -4.03 -12.48 -3.80
C SER A 106 -3.79 -12.96 -5.22
N GLY A 107 -4.87 -13.18 -5.98
CA GLY A 107 -4.77 -13.53 -7.40
C GLY A 107 -3.98 -12.49 -8.23
N PRO A 108 -3.45 -12.89 -9.39
CA PRO A 108 -2.49 -12.10 -10.17
C PRO A 108 -3.04 -10.73 -10.60
N GLU A 109 -4.34 -10.61 -10.84
CA GLU A 109 -4.98 -9.34 -11.22
C GLU A 109 -4.96 -8.34 -10.07
N VAL A 110 -5.34 -8.79 -8.86
CA VAL A 110 -5.32 -7.95 -7.64
C VAL A 110 -3.89 -7.59 -7.28
N GLN A 111 -2.99 -8.55 -7.40
CA GLN A 111 -1.57 -8.35 -7.17
C GLN A 111 -1.01 -7.27 -8.12
N TYR A 112 -1.33 -7.33 -9.40
CA TYR A 112 -0.88 -6.34 -10.37
C TYR A 112 -1.38 -4.93 -10.03
N VAL A 113 -2.66 -4.79 -9.68
CA VAL A 113 -3.22 -3.49 -9.29
C VAL A 113 -2.56 -2.98 -8.00
N ALA A 114 -2.27 -3.87 -7.04
CA ALA A 114 -1.54 -3.51 -5.82
C ALA A 114 -0.12 -3.01 -6.15
N LEU A 115 0.62 -3.70 -7.02
CA LEU A 115 1.96 -3.28 -7.47
C LEU A 115 1.94 -1.91 -8.15
N ARG A 116 0.93 -1.62 -8.99
CA ARG A 116 0.77 -0.29 -9.61
C ARG A 116 0.53 0.81 -8.57
N ASN A 117 -0.22 0.54 -7.51
CA ASN A 117 -0.39 1.50 -6.41
C ASN A 117 0.90 1.66 -5.58
N ILE A 118 1.65 0.56 -5.36
CA ILE A 118 2.97 0.62 -4.71
C ILE A 118 3.94 1.50 -5.50
N LEU A 119 3.94 1.40 -6.83
CA LEU A 119 4.74 2.30 -7.68
C LEU A 119 4.41 3.77 -7.45
N LEU A 120 3.14 4.12 -7.28
CA LEU A 120 2.74 5.50 -6.94
C LEU A 120 3.25 5.93 -5.57
N ILE A 121 3.23 5.02 -4.58
CA ILE A 121 3.78 5.28 -3.25
C ILE A 121 5.29 5.56 -3.34
N ILE A 122 6.04 4.70 -4.05
CA ILE A 122 7.49 4.82 -4.20
C ILE A 122 7.86 6.12 -4.93
N GLN A 123 7.11 6.50 -5.96
CA GLN A 123 7.35 7.75 -6.70
C GLN A 123 7.23 8.98 -5.81
N ARG A 124 6.29 8.97 -4.88
CA ARG A 124 6.03 10.10 -3.97
C ARG A 124 6.84 10.03 -2.68
N ARG A 125 7.05 8.83 -2.17
CA ARG A 125 7.65 8.56 -0.85
C ARG A 125 8.55 7.31 -0.88
N PRO A 126 9.71 7.36 -1.56
CA PRO A 126 10.59 6.19 -1.71
C PRO A 126 11.10 5.64 -0.38
N ALA A 127 11.17 6.47 0.66
CA ALA A 127 11.63 6.05 1.98
C ALA A 127 10.73 5.01 2.67
N VAL A 128 9.44 4.93 2.31
CA VAL A 128 8.46 4.03 2.96
C VAL A 128 8.81 2.56 2.74
N LEU A 129 9.33 2.21 1.56
CA LEU A 129 9.62 0.84 1.15
C LEU A 129 11.14 0.59 0.93
N LYS A 130 11.98 1.46 1.50
CA LYS A 130 13.43 1.46 1.27
C LYS A 130 14.10 0.11 1.59
N ASN A 131 13.62 -0.62 2.59
CA ASN A 131 14.26 -1.84 3.11
C ASN A 131 13.65 -3.14 2.60
N ASP A 132 12.74 -3.09 1.63
CA ASP A 132 11.79 -4.16 1.37
C ASP A 132 11.82 -4.73 -0.03
N VAL A 133 12.95 -4.59 -0.67
CA VAL A 133 13.19 -5.06 -2.04
C VAL A 133 12.82 -6.54 -2.21
N LYS A 134 13.14 -7.38 -1.21
CA LYS A 134 12.88 -8.83 -1.26
C LYS A 134 11.41 -9.23 -1.41
N VAL A 135 10.49 -8.37 -0.98
CA VAL A 135 9.04 -8.62 -1.12
C VAL A 135 8.62 -8.63 -2.59
N PHE A 136 9.40 -7.95 -3.44
CA PHE A 136 9.12 -7.79 -4.86
C PHE A 136 9.91 -8.75 -5.75
N PHE A 137 10.59 -9.73 -5.17
CA PHE A 137 11.27 -10.76 -5.93
C PHE A 137 10.26 -11.56 -6.76
N CYS A 138 10.67 -11.91 -7.99
CA CYS A 138 9.79 -12.59 -8.93
C CYS A 138 9.63 -14.05 -8.56
N LYS A 139 8.40 -14.54 -8.58
CA LYS A 139 8.14 -15.98 -8.42
C LYS A 139 8.07 -16.62 -9.80
N TYR A 140 8.49 -17.88 -9.88
CA TYR A 140 8.46 -18.65 -11.14
C TYR A 140 7.06 -18.61 -11.79
N ASN A 141 6.00 -18.76 -11.00
CA ASN A 141 4.61 -18.81 -11.46
C ASN A 141 3.96 -17.43 -11.67
N ASP A 142 4.69 -16.33 -11.47
CA ASP A 142 4.12 -15.01 -11.69
C ASP A 142 3.90 -14.77 -13.19
N PRO A 143 2.72 -14.28 -13.59
CA PRO A 143 2.49 -13.85 -14.98
C PRO A 143 3.46 -12.73 -15.40
N VAL A 144 3.74 -12.64 -16.70
CA VAL A 144 4.70 -11.68 -17.25
C VAL A 144 4.41 -10.23 -16.83
N TYR A 145 3.16 -9.82 -16.84
CA TYR A 145 2.78 -8.46 -16.44
C TYR A 145 3.02 -8.17 -14.94
N VAL A 146 2.92 -9.20 -14.08
CA VAL A 146 3.26 -9.10 -12.64
C VAL A 146 4.77 -9.01 -12.48
N LYS A 147 5.54 -9.86 -13.19
CA LYS A 147 7.00 -9.80 -13.18
C LYS A 147 7.51 -8.42 -13.61
N LEU A 148 7.00 -7.89 -14.70
CA LEU A 148 7.39 -6.56 -15.18
C LEU A 148 7.10 -5.46 -14.14
N ALA A 149 5.95 -5.50 -13.48
CA ALA A 149 5.63 -4.53 -12.44
C ALA A 149 6.55 -4.67 -11.21
N LYS A 150 6.91 -5.89 -10.81
CA LYS A 150 7.89 -6.16 -9.74
C LYS A 150 9.27 -5.65 -10.11
N LEU A 151 9.75 -5.93 -11.33
CA LEU A 151 11.04 -5.45 -11.83
C LEU A 151 11.10 -3.91 -11.85
N GLU A 152 10.03 -3.24 -12.24
CA GLU A 152 9.97 -1.77 -12.20
C GLU A 152 10.10 -1.24 -10.76
N ILE A 153 9.47 -1.90 -9.78
CA ILE A 153 9.58 -1.57 -8.36
C ILE A 153 11.02 -1.81 -7.87
N MET A 154 11.59 -2.97 -8.17
CA MET A 154 12.96 -3.31 -7.79
C MET A 154 13.96 -2.31 -8.34
N TYR A 155 13.83 -1.94 -9.62
CA TYR A 155 14.67 -0.92 -10.24
C TYR A 155 14.61 0.43 -9.50
N ARG A 156 13.41 0.87 -9.08
CA ARG A 156 13.24 2.13 -8.33
C ARG A 156 13.74 2.07 -6.89
N LEU A 157 13.75 0.88 -6.29
CA LEU A 157 14.24 0.65 -4.93
C LEU A 157 15.71 0.24 -4.88
N ALA A 158 16.33 -0.07 -6.03
CA ALA A 158 17.75 -0.43 -6.11
C ALA A 158 18.64 0.73 -5.63
N ARG A 159 19.58 0.41 -4.75
CA ARG A 159 20.58 1.30 -4.17
C ARG A 159 21.88 0.55 -3.98
N GLU A 160 22.96 1.25 -3.72
CA GLU A 160 24.27 0.65 -3.44
C GLU A 160 24.22 -0.40 -2.31
N GLU A 161 23.39 -0.14 -1.28
CA GLU A 161 23.23 -1.01 -0.11
C GLU A 161 22.61 -2.37 -0.46
N ASN A 162 21.71 -2.44 -1.43
CA ASN A 162 20.94 -3.64 -1.81
C ASN A 162 21.25 -4.15 -3.22
N ALA A 163 22.17 -3.50 -3.94
CA ALA A 163 22.48 -3.81 -5.33
C ALA A 163 22.89 -5.28 -5.54
N LYS A 164 23.66 -5.85 -4.62
CA LYS A 164 24.07 -7.27 -4.71
C LYS A 164 22.89 -8.24 -4.65
N GLU A 165 21.91 -7.95 -3.80
CA GLU A 165 20.70 -8.78 -3.66
C GLU A 165 19.80 -8.67 -4.89
N VAL A 166 19.65 -7.46 -5.42
CA VAL A 166 18.87 -7.21 -6.65
C VAL A 166 19.52 -7.86 -7.86
N LEU A 167 20.86 -7.79 -7.98
CA LEU A 167 21.56 -8.42 -9.09
C LEU A 167 21.45 -9.95 -9.04
N ALA A 168 21.61 -10.54 -7.86
CA ALA A 168 21.47 -12.00 -7.70
C ALA A 168 20.08 -12.50 -8.13
N GLU A 169 19.03 -11.75 -7.83
CA GLU A 169 17.65 -12.07 -8.25
C GLU A 169 17.45 -11.92 -9.76
N LEU A 170 18.16 -10.99 -10.41
CA LEU A 170 18.04 -10.76 -11.86
C LEU A 170 18.82 -11.78 -12.69
N GLU A 171 19.76 -12.50 -12.06
CA GLU A 171 20.57 -13.56 -12.70
C GLU A 171 19.87 -14.94 -12.67
N GLU A 172 18.83 -15.13 -11.81
CA GLU A 172 17.99 -16.34 -11.76
C GLU A 172 16.86 -16.29 -12.81
#